data_21148a9875aeb96841d5d6093d01886a
#
_entry.id   21148a9875aeb96841d5d6093d01886a
#
_cell.length_a   1.000
_cell.length_b   1.000
_cell.length_c   1.000
_cell.angle_alpha   90.00
_cell.angle_beta   90.00
_cell.angle_gamma   90.00
#
_symmetry.space_group_name_H-M   'P 1'
#
loop_
_entity.id
_entity.type
_entity.pdbx_description
1 polymer ?
#
loop_
_entity_poly.entity_id
_entity_poly.type
_entity_poly.pdbx_seq_one_letter_code
_entity_poly.pdbx_strand_id
1 'polypeptide(L)'
;MPKKRSGGGLSPTQQAAKFLGVSVLAGAVLAGIALPAFGVLGLAAKGSVESFDELPVNLKTPPLSQRTAILDSEGGQIATVYSRDRTVVDLKNISPYMQKAIVAIEDSRFYKHGAVDLKGVLRALNKNVQSSGVAQGASTLTQQLVKNVAIEEAGDDPTKVAQATQQTIGRKIKELKYAIQLEEELSKKKILENYLNITFFGEQAYGVEAASQRYFSTHAKSLTLPQAALLAGIVQSPSRYDPVNDEAEATKRRNTVLARMAEVGDISEAEA
;
A
#
# COMPACT_ATOMS: atom_id res chain seq x y z
N MET A 1 -27.58 74.79 18.04
CA MET A 1 -27.56 74.22 16.68
C MET A 1 -26.40 73.23 16.54
N PRO A 2 -26.58 71.96 16.39
CA PRO A 2 -25.49 70.98 16.17
C PRO A 2 -25.08 70.97 14.71
N LYS A 3 -23.77 71.10 14.42
CA LYS A 3 -23.16 70.95 13.10
C LYS A 3 -23.32 69.51 12.59
N LYS A 4 -24.01 69.31 11.46
CA LYS A 4 -24.01 68.06 10.68
C LYS A 4 -22.59 67.77 10.18
N ARG A 5 -21.97 66.72 10.64
CA ARG A 5 -20.77 66.14 10.01
C ARG A 5 -21.21 65.46 8.69
N SER A 6 -20.77 66.00 7.58
CA SER A 6 -20.91 65.35 6.28
C SER A 6 -19.93 64.16 6.23
N GLY A 7 -20.47 62.95 6.33
CA GLY A 7 -19.71 61.73 6.09
C GLY A 7 -19.45 61.60 4.59
N GLY A 8 -18.23 61.92 4.16
CA GLY A 8 -17.76 61.68 2.78
C GLY A 8 -17.54 60.19 2.50
N GLY A 9 -18.61 59.46 2.27
CA GLY A 9 -18.52 58.08 1.75
C GLY A 9 -18.15 58.12 0.26
N LEU A 10 -17.26 57.22 -0.14
CA LEU A 10 -16.85 57.03 -1.53
C LEU A 10 -18.08 56.72 -2.39
N SER A 11 -18.13 57.30 -3.61
CA SER A 11 -19.19 56.96 -4.56
C SER A 11 -19.18 55.48 -4.92
N PRO A 12 -20.31 54.87 -5.33
CA PRO A 12 -20.39 53.47 -5.75
C PRO A 12 -19.34 53.08 -6.79
N THR A 13 -19.05 54.00 -7.74
CA THR A 13 -18.00 53.82 -8.76
C THR A 13 -16.59 53.81 -8.17
N GLN A 14 -16.30 54.66 -7.17
CA GLN A 14 -15.03 54.67 -6.48
C GLN A 14 -14.86 53.42 -5.59
N GLN A 15 -15.92 52.89 -4.99
CA GLN A 15 -15.90 51.64 -4.25
C GLN A 15 -15.63 50.44 -5.17
N ALA A 16 -16.31 50.40 -6.34
CA ALA A 16 -16.08 49.33 -7.33
C ALA A 16 -14.64 49.37 -7.88
N ALA A 17 -14.11 50.58 -8.19
CA ALA A 17 -12.73 50.72 -8.66
C ALA A 17 -11.68 50.29 -7.59
N LYS A 18 -11.91 50.58 -6.31
CA LYS A 18 -11.06 50.11 -5.21
C LYS A 18 -11.15 48.58 -5.05
N PHE A 19 -12.35 48.03 -5.14
CA PHE A 19 -12.56 46.57 -5.05
C PHE A 19 -11.82 45.83 -6.18
N LEU A 20 -11.91 46.35 -7.40
CA LEU A 20 -11.23 45.80 -8.58
C LEU A 20 -9.69 45.90 -8.42
N GLY A 21 -9.17 47.06 -7.95
CA GLY A 21 -7.74 47.26 -7.68
C GLY A 21 -7.19 46.31 -6.64
N VAL A 22 -7.91 46.11 -5.52
CA VAL A 22 -7.51 45.19 -4.46
C VAL A 22 -7.55 43.74 -4.96
N SER A 23 -8.56 43.35 -5.75
CA SER A 23 -8.67 42.02 -6.33
C SER A 23 -7.55 41.70 -7.33
N VAL A 24 -7.17 42.66 -8.18
CA VAL A 24 -6.03 42.52 -9.11
C VAL A 24 -4.71 42.41 -8.34
N LEU A 25 -4.50 43.24 -7.30
CA LEU A 25 -3.31 43.15 -6.45
C LEU A 25 -3.23 41.81 -5.70
N ALA A 26 -4.33 41.39 -5.10
CA ALA A 26 -4.41 40.07 -4.43
C ALA A 26 -4.14 38.92 -5.40
N GLY A 27 -4.70 38.98 -6.61
CA GLY A 27 -4.44 38.01 -7.66
C GLY A 27 -2.98 37.97 -8.10
N ALA A 28 -2.34 39.15 -8.25
CA ALA A 28 -0.91 39.24 -8.59
C ALA A 28 0.01 38.71 -7.48
N VAL A 29 -0.32 38.98 -6.22
CA VAL A 29 0.42 38.46 -5.06
C VAL A 29 0.27 36.94 -4.96
N LEU A 30 -0.93 36.41 -5.11
CA LEU A 30 -1.17 34.96 -5.13
C LEU A 30 -0.47 34.27 -6.32
N ALA A 31 -0.48 34.89 -7.51
CA ALA A 31 0.27 34.37 -8.65
C ALA A 31 1.79 34.44 -8.41
N GLY A 32 2.30 35.51 -7.82
CA GLY A 32 3.71 35.68 -7.50
C GLY A 32 4.22 34.67 -6.46
N ILE A 33 3.37 34.19 -5.56
CA ILE A 33 3.68 33.13 -4.60
C ILE A 33 3.51 31.74 -5.24
N ALA A 34 2.48 31.55 -6.05
CA ALA A 34 2.15 30.26 -6.63
C ALA A 34 3.04 29.87 -7.82
N LEU A 35 3.36 30.82 -8.72
CA LEU A 35 4.15 30.55 -9.93
C LEU A 35 5.53 29.94 -9.66
N PRO A 36 6.34 30.39 -8.68
CA PRO A 36 7.60 29.74 -8.34
C PRO A 36 7.39 28.31 -7.84
N ALA A 37 6.35 28.08 -7.01
CA ALA A 37 6.03 26.75 -6.51
C ALA A 37 5.60 25.80 -7.63
N PHE A 38 4.78 26.26 -8.57
CA PHE A 38 4.40 25.48 -9.77
C PHE A 38 5.59 25.30 -10.72
N GLY A 39 6.50 26.26 -10.83
CA GLY A 39 7.74 26.13 -11.62
C GLY A 39 8.67 25.06 -11.04
N VAL A 40 8.89 25.04 -9.72
CA VAL A 40 9.69 24.01 -9.04
C VAL A 40 9.01 22.64 -9.15
N LEU A 41 7.68 22.56 -8.98
CA LEU A 41 6.91 21.33 -9.19
C LEU A 41 7.00 20.85 -10.65
N GLY A 42 6.94 21.75 -11.62
CA GLY A 42 7.06 21.43 -13.04
C GLY A 42 8.45 20.90 -13.40
N LEU A 43 9.52 21.53 -12.87
CA LEU A 43 10.90 21.04 -13.07
C LEU A 43 11.14 19.70 -12.37
N ALA A 44 10.62 19.53 -11.16
CA ALA A 44 10.68 18.25 -10.44
C ALA A 44 9.90 17.16 -11.18
N ALA A 45 8.73 17.50 -11.75
CA ALA A 45 7.95 16.58 -12.58
C ALA A 45 8.68 16.19 -13.86
N LYS A 46 9.34 17.16 -14.55
CA LYS A 46 10.15 16.88 -15.75
C LYS A 46 11.32 15.94 -15.45
N GLY A 47 12.10 16.22 -14.41
CA GLY A 47 13.21 15.34 -14.01
C GLY A 47 12.70 13.95 -13.55
N SER A 48 11.51 13.87 -12.99
CA SER A 48 10.88 12.61 -12.62
C SER A 48 10.43 11.79 -13.83
N VAL A 49 9.93 12.46 -14.88
CA VAL A 49 9.56 11.80 -16.16
C VAL A 49 10.81 11.28 -16.89
N GLU A 50 11.86 12.08 -17.00
CA GLU A 50 13.13 11.66 -17.60
C GLU A 50 13.72 10.45 -16.83
N SER A 51 13.75 10.52 -15.49
CA SER A 51 14.19 9.40 -14.65
C SER A 51 13.28 8.17 -14.78
N PHE A 52 11.97 8.36 -15.01
CA PHE A 52 11.05 7.26 -15.25
C PHE A 52 11.33 6.54 -16.58
N ASP A 53 11.60 7.29 -17.64
CA ASP A 53 11.88 6.70 -18.97
C ASP A 53 13.23 5.98 -19.03
N GLU A 54 14.24 6.48 -18.31
CA GLU A 54 15.57 5.87 -18.23
C GLU A 54 15.66 4.61 -17.38
N LEU A 55 14.65 4.33 -16.52
CA LEU A 55 14.67 3.11 -15.70
C LEU A 55 14.58 1.87 -16.59
N PRO A 56 15.40 0.82 -16.34
CA PRO A 56 15.33 -0.43 -17.09
C PRO A 56 13.95 -1.07 -16.98
N VAL A 57 13.45 -1.61 -18.10
CA VAL A 57 12.09 -2.14 -18.26
C VAL A 57 11.98 -3.61 -17.83
N ASN A 58 12.97 -4.21 -17.17
CA ASN A 58 12.94 -5.63 -16.81
C ASN A 58 12.97 -5.81 -15.28
N LEU A 59 11.79 -5.93 -14.67
CA LEU A 59 11.68 -6.54 -13.34
C LEU A 59 11.76 -8.07 -13.52
N LYS A 60 12.94 -8.64 -13.27
CA LYS A 60 13.05 -10.10 -13.16
C LYS A 60 12.52 -10.48 -11.80
N THR A 61 11.45 -11.26 -11.75
CA THR A 61 11.03 -11.92 -10.51
C THR A 61 11.95 -13.13 -10.31
N PRO A 62 12.87 -13.11 -9.31
CA PRO A 62 13.70 -14.27 -9.05
C PRO A 62 12.85 -15.44 -8.59
N PRO A 63 13.32 -16.69 -8.79
CA PRO A 63 12.70 -17.82 -8.15
C PRO A 63 12.69 -17.59 -6.63
N LEU A 64 11.51 -17.71 -6.02
CA LEU A 64 11.38 -17.51 -4.57
C LEU A 64 12.12 -18.62 -3.83
N SER A 65 12.97 -18.25 -2.85
CA SER A 65 13.60 -19.21 -1.94
C SER A 65 12.53 -19.99 -1.19
N GLN A 66 12.63 -21.30 -1.18
CA GLN A 66 11.70 -22.20 -0.51
C GLN A 66 12.44 -23.06 0.51
N ARG A 67 11.69 -23.66 1.43
CA ARG A 67 12.23 -24.63 2.38
C ARG A 67 12.62 -25.93 1.64
N THR A 68 13.66 -26.60 2.16
CA THR A 68 14.09 -27.92 1.72
C THR A 68 13.75 -28.93 2.82
N ALA A 69 12.99 -29.96 2.50
CA ALA A 69 12.74 -31.06 3.41
C ALA A 69 13.83 -32.13 3.22
N ILE A 70 14.41 -32.60 4.32
CA ILE A 70 15.29 -33.76 4.37
C ILE A 70 14.42 -34.95 4.81
N LEU A 71 14.37 -35.97 3.97
CA LEU A 71 13.54 -37.15 4.20
C LEU A 71 14.40 -38.36 4.50
N ASP A 72 13.88 -39.32 5.25
CA ASP A 72 14.46 -40.65 5.40
C ASP A 72 14.19 -41.53 4.17
N SER A 73 14.67 -42.80 4.21
CA SER A 73 14.50 -43.75 3.12
C SER A 73 13.06 -44.19 2.91
N GLU A 74 12.17 -43.96 3.86
CA GLU A 74 10.75 -44.29 3.82
C GLU A 74 9.85 -43.08 3.47
N GLY A 75 10.48 -41.90 3.26
CA GLY A 75 9.80 -40.65 2.97
C GLY A 75 9.35 -39.87 4.21
N GLY A 76 9.74 -40.31 5.40
CA GLY A 76 9.52 -39.59 6.65
C GLY A 76 10.40 -38.33 6.73
N GLN A 77 9.83 -37.22 7.17
CA GLN A 77 10.58 -35.95 7.27
C GLN A 77 11.49 -35.97 8.49
N ILE A 78 12.81 -35.90 8.26
CA ILE A 78 13.85 -35.83 9.30
C ILE A 78 14.05 -34.38 9.75
N ALA A 79 14.16 -33.44 8.80
CA ALA A 79 14.43 -32.04 9.06
C ALA A 79 13.91 -31.13 7.95
N THR A 80 13.79 -29.83 8.27
CA THR A 80 13.54 -28.78 7.28
C THR A 80 14.67 -27.76 7.39
N VAL A 81 15.24 -27.39 6.24
CA VAL A 81 16.30 -26.37 6.14
C VAL A 81 15.79 -25.22 5.26
N TYR A 82 15.93 -23.99 5.73
CA TYR A 82 15.52 -22.79 5.00
C TYR A 82 16.30 -21.56 5.51
N SER A 83 16.51 -20.60 4.61
CA SER A 83 16.81 -19.21 4.97
C SER A 83 15.50 -18.41 5.14
N ARG A 84 14.48 -18.77 4.36
CA ARG A 84 13.11 -18.24 4.44
C ARG A 84 12.14 -19.40 4.40
N ASP A 85 11.36 -19.58 5.47
CA ASP A 85 10.33 -20.63 5.48
C ASP A 85 9.22 -20.25 4.50
N ARG A 86 9.23 -20.91 3.34
CA ARG A 86 8.26 -20.65 2.28
C ARG A 86 7.88 -21.93 1.55
N THR A 87 6.59 -22.04 1.28
CA THR A 87 6.01 -23.00 0.36
C THR A 87 5.12 -22.25 -0.61
N VAL A 88 5.45 -22.27 -1.90
CA VAL A 88 4.67 -21.60 -2.94
C VAL A 88 3.46 -22.47 -3.29
N VAL A 89 2.29 -21.85 -3.34
CA VAL A 89 1.02 -22.51 -3.67
C VAL A 89 0.25 -21.71 -4.74
N ASP A 90 -0.48 -22.42 -5.62
CA ASP A 90 -1.38 -21.77 -6.57
C ASP A 90 -2.51 -21.04 -5.85
N LEU A 91 -3.05 -19.98 -6.46
CA LEU A 91 -4.17 -19.20 -5.90
C LEU A 91 -5.40 -20.06 -5.57
N LYS A 92 -5.67 -21.12 -6.36
CA LYS A 92 -6.77 -22.08 -6.11
C LYS A 92 -6.60 -22.87 -4.81
N ASN A 93 -5.37 -22.94 -4.28
CA ASN A 93 -5.02 -23.58 -3.02
C ASN A 93 -4.89 -22.58 -1.87
N ILE A 94 -5.42 -21.36 -2.02
CA ILE A 94 -5.52 -20.34 -0.98
C ILE A 94 -7.00 -20.08 -0.71
N SER A 95 -7.40 -20.09 0.57
CA SER A 95 -8.78 -19.83 0.99
C SER A 95 -9.36 -18.59 0.33
N PRO A 96 -10.60 -18.62 -0.19
CA PRO A 96 -11.27 -17.42 -0.67
C PRO A 96 -11.39 -16.32 0.38
N TYR A 97 -11.48 -16.66 1.66
CA TYR A 97 -11.46 -15.69 2.76
C TYR A 97 -10.14 -14.93 2.83
N MET A 98 -9.00 -15.63 2.62
CA MET A 98 -7.70 -14.97 2.61
C MET A 98 -7.54 -14.01 1.42
N GLN A 99 -7.97 -14.45 0.23
CA GLN A 99 -7.93 -13.62 -0.97
C GLN A 99 -8.76 -12.34 -0.80
N LYS A 100 -9.98 -12.48 -0.24
CA LYS A 100 -10.87 -11.33 0.03
C LYS A 100 -10.32 -10.44 1.15
N ALA A 101 -9.86 -11.02 2.27
CA ALA A 101 -9.35 -10.28 3.42
C ALA A 101 -8.19 -9.37 3.06
N ILE A 102 -7.20 -9.88 2.32
CA ILE A 102 -6.04 -9.08 1.92
C ILE A 102 -6.42 -7.98 0.93
N VAL A 103 -7.29 -8.26 -0.04
CA VAL A 103 -7.80 -7.25 -0.96
C VAL A 103 -8.62 -6.20 -0.22
N ALA A 104 -9.52 -6.59 0.67
CA ALA A 104 -10.35 -5.66 1.42
C ALA A 104 -9.53 -4.66 2.25
N ILE A 105 -8.48 -5.13 2.93
CA ILE A 105 -7.70 -4.29 3.85
C ILE A 105 -6.60 -3.48 3.16
N GLU A 106 -5.90 -4.04 2.18
CA GLU A 106 -4.76 -3.41 1.52
C GLU A 106 -5.17 -2.60 0.29
N ASP A 107 -6.09 -3.14 -0.53
CA ASP A 107 -6.45 -2.54 -1.80
C ASP A 107 -7.86 -2.95 -2.25
N SER A 108 -8.88 -2.42 -1.58
CA SER A 108 -10.29 -2.84 -1.78
C SER A 108 -10.83 -2.64 -3.21
N ARG A 109 -10.08 -1.95 -4.07
CA ARG A 109 -10.44 -1.74 -5.46
C ARG A 109 -9.48 -2.42 -6.44
N PHE A 110 -8.65 -3.34 -5.96
CA PHE A 110 -7.59 -4.02 -6.70
C PHE A 110 -8.03 -4.50 -8.09
N TYR A 111 -9.21 -5.09 -8.20
CA TYR A 111 -9.77 -5.57 -9.47
C TYR A 111 -10.39 -4.48 -10.36
N LYS A 112 -10.41 -3.21 -9.90
CA LYS A 112 -11.10 -2.08 -10.56
C LYS A 112 -10.17 -0.98 -11.05
N HIS A 113 -8.86 -1.12 -10.84
CA HIS A 113 -7.83 -0.16 -11.27
C HIS A 113 -6.59 -0.90 -11.77
N GLY A 114 -5.64 -0.19 -12.40
CA GLY A 114 -4.33 -0.70 -12.80
C GLY A 114 -3.27 -0.51 -11.71
N ALA A 115 -2.03 -0.23 -12.11
CA ALA A 115 -0.91 0.00 -11.20
C ALA A 115 -1.11 1.14 -10.19
N VAL A 116 -2.02 2.09 -10.47
CA VAL A 116 -2.35 3.23 -9.62
C VAL A 116 -3.85 3.30 -9.35
N ASP A 117 -4.23 3.44 -8.10
CA ASP A 117 -5.59 3.78 -7.70
C ASP A 117 -5.72 5.27 -7.37
N LEU A 118 -5.96 6.12 -8.39
CA LEU A 118 -6.13 7.57 -8.18
C LEU A 118 -7.27 7.91 -7.21
N LYS A 119 -8.37 7.16 -7.24
CA LYS A 119 -9.49 7.38 -6.31
C LYS A 119 -9.12 6.96 -4.88
N GLY A 120 -8.32 5.90 -4.73
CA GLY A 120 -7.77 5.46 -3.45
C GLY A 120 -6.80 6.49 -2.86
N VAL A 121 -5.92 7.06 -3.69
CA VAL A 121 -5.00 8.14 -3.29
C VAL A 121 -5.76 9.35 -2.77
N LEU A 122 -6.80 9.82 -3.50
CA LEU A 122 -7.62 10.96 -3.07
C LEU A 122 -8.37 10.68 -1.77
N ARG A 123 -8.88 9.46 -1.60
CA ARG A 123 -9.54 9.03 -0.35
C ARG A 123 -8.57 8.99 0.82
N ALA A 124 -7.37 8.44 0.62
CA ALA A 124 -6.32 8.39 1.64
C ALA A 124 -5.87 9.78 2.06
N LEU A 125 -5.68 10.70 1.11
CA LEU A 125 -5.38 12.11 1.38
C LEU A 125 -6.46 12.75 2.25
N ASN A 126 -7.73 12.58 1.92
CA ASN A 126 -8.83 13.15 2.70
C ASN A 126 -8.90 12.59 4.13
N LYS A 127 -8.71 11.27 4.30
CA LYS A 127 -8.65 10.64 5.65
C LYS A 127 -7.43 11.08 6.45
N ASN A 128 -6.26 11.22 5.82
CA ASN A 128 -5.03 11.64 6.50
C ASN A 128 -5.07 13.10 6.94
N VAL A 129 -5.79 13.97 6.20
CA VAL A 129 -6.03 15.37 6.62
C VAL A 129 -6.96 15.44 7.83
N GLN A 130 -7.93 14.51 7.96
CA GLN A 130 -8.88 14.47 9.07
C GLN A 130 -8.33 13.78 10.33
N SER A 131 -7.38 12.86 10.17
CA SER A 131 -6.67 12.19 11.26
C SER A 131 -5.26 12.77 11.35
N SER A 132 -4.82 13.22 12.52
CA SER A 132 -3.48 13.79 12.74
C SER A 132 -2.33 12.78 12.50
N GLY A 133 -2.42 11.94 11.46
CA GLY A 133 -1.43 10.91 11.14
C GLY A 133 -1.73 10.15 9.85
N VAL A 134 -0.82 9.26 9.42
CA VAL A 134 -1.01 8.39 8.26
C VAL A 134 -1.99 7.27 8.62
N ALA A 135 -3.29 7.52 8.43
CA ALA A 135 -4.35 6.58 8.78
C ALA A 135 -4.57 5.49 7.71
N GLN A 136 -4.16 5.70 6.46
CA GLN A 136 -4.37 4.75 5.37
C GLN A 136 -3.24 4.81 4.35
N GLY A 137 -2.70 3.64 3.97
CA GLY A 137 -1.74 3.50 2.87
C GLY A 137 -2.40 3.75 1.51
N ALA A 138 -1.68 4.43 0.62
CA ALA A 138 -2.14 4.72 -0.75
C ALA A 138 -1.49 3.80 -1.80
N SER A 139 -0.64 2.84 -1.39
CA SER A 139 0.05 1.90 -2.28
C SER A 139 -0.87 0.76 -2.66
N THR A 140 -0.90 0.41 -3.96
CA THR A 140 -1.65 -0.74 -4.46
C THR A 140 -0.95 -2.06 -4.11
N LEU A 141 -1.68 -3.19 -4.16
CA LEU A 141 -1.10 -4.53 -4.00
C LEU A 141 0.02 -4.80 -5.01
N THR A 142 -0.12 -4.31 -6.25
CA THR A 142 0.92 -4.46 -7.27
C THR A 142 2.20 -3.70 -6.91
N GLN A 143 2.10 -2.47 -6.37
CA GLN A 143 3.25 -1.72 -5.90
C GLN A 143 3.91 -2.38 -4.69
N GLN A 144 3.12 -2.98 -3.78
CA GLN A 144 3.65 -3.74 -2.66
C GLN A 144 4.35 -5.03 -3.14
N LEU A 145 3.82 -5.72 -4.17
CA LEU A 145 4.48 -6.86 -4.78
C LEU A 145 5.86 -6.47 -5.33
N VAL A 146 5.97 -5.38 -6.08
CA VAL A 146 7.25 -4.85 -6.60
C VAL A 146 8.24 -4.60 -5.48
N LYS A 147 7.81 -3.96 -4.39
CA LYS A 147 8.65 -3.74 -3.20
C LYS A 147 9.13 -5.06 -2.60
N ASN A 148 8.24 -6.04 -2.46
CA ASN A 148 8.60 -7.34 -1.89
C ASN A 148 9.57 -8.12 -2.78
N VAL A 149 9.44 -8.02 -4.12
CA VAL A 149 10.41 -8.56 -5.08
C VAL A 149 11.79 -7.92 -4.88
N ALA A 150 11.86 -6.60 -4.73
CA ALA A 150 13.12 -5.91 -4.50
C ALA A 150 13.79 -6.31 -3.16
N ILE A 151 13.00 -6.60 -2.13
CA ILE A 151 13.50 -7.14 -0.85
C ILE A 151 13.99 -8.59 -1.02
N GLU A 152 13.30 -9.40 -1.81
CA GLU A 152 13.71 -10.77 -2.11
C GLU A 152 15.03 -10.80 -2.89
N GLU A 153 15.19 -9.93 -3.90
CA GLU A 153 16.43 -9.76 -4.67
C GLU A 153 17.60 -9.26 -3.80
N ALA A 154 17.33 -8.45 -2.79
CA ALA A 154 18.32 -7.97 -1.85
C ALA A 154 18.91 -9.12 -0.99
N GLY A 155 18.15 -10.21 -0.82
CA GLY A 155 18.55 -11.34 0.01
C GLY A 155 18.79 -10.94 1.46
N ASP A 156 19.92 -11.38 2.01
CA ASP A 156 20.33 -11.08 3.39
C ASP A 156 21.35 -9.92 3.48
N ASP A 157 21.54 -9.17 2.37
CA ASP A 157 22.41 -7.98 2.36
C ASP A 157 21.70 -6.78 3.00
N PRO A 158 22.12 -6.34 4.21
CA PRO A 158 21.42 -5.26 4.93
C PRO A 158 21.39 -3.94 4.16
N THR A 159 22.43 -3.67 3.34
CA THR A 159 22.54 -2.43 2.57
C THR A 159 21.50 -2.41 1.44
N LYS A 160 21.36 -3.53 0.73
CA LYS A 160 20.37 -3.68 -0.34
C LYS A 160 18.95 -3.67 0.21
N VAL A 161 18.70 -4.36 1.33
CA VAL A 161 17.41 -4.32 2.03
C VAL A 161 17.07 -2.91 2.47
N ALA A 162 18.01 -2.16 3.04
CA ALA A 162 17.82 -0.76 3.40
C ALA A 162 17.46 0.09 2.16
N GLN A 163 18.14 -0.09 1.03
CA GLN A 163 17.83 0.59 -0.23
C GLN A 163 16.43 0.24 -0.75
N ALA A 164 16.03 -1.04 -0.71
CA ALA A 164 14.71 -1.53 -1.13
C ALA A 164 13.57 -0.99 -0.24
N THR A 165 13.87 -0.61 1.01
CA THR A 165 12.87 -0.15 1.98
C THR A 165 12.89 1.36 2.25
N GLN A 166 13.91 2.11 1.77
CA GLN A 166 14.00 3.56 1.92
C GLN A 166 12.76 4.29 1.43
N GLN A 167 12.30 5.29 2.18
CA GLN A 167 11.15 6.13 1.79
C GLN A 167 11.61 7.31 0.92
N THR A 168 12.02 7.03 -0.33
CA THR A 168 12.46 8.05 -1.29
C THR A 168 11.50 8.16 -2.47
N ILE A 169 11.40 9.35 -3.06
CA ILE A 169 10.60 9.58 -4.27
C ILE A 169 11.11 8.72 -5.43
N GLY A 170 12.43 8.62 -5.61
CA GLY A 170 13.04 7.82 -6.68
C GLY A 170 12.65 6.34 -6.58
N ARG A 171 12.70 5.75 -5.37
CA ARG A 171 12.22 4.38 -5.16
C ARG A 171 10.74 4.25 -5.53
N LYS A 172 9.90 5.23 -5.13
CA LYS A 172 8.46 5.16 -5.41
C LYS A 172 8.14 5.28 -6.90
N ILE A 173 8.92 6.07 -7.65
CA ILE A 173 8.82 6.15 -9.12
C ILE A 173 9.21 4.80 -9.75
N LYS A 174 10.27 4.17 -9.26
CA LYS A 174 10.71 2.85 -9.72
C LYS A 174 9.66 1.77 -9.45
N GLU A 175 9.10 1.74 -8.23
CA GLU A 175 7.98 0.85 -7.89
C GLU A 175 6.79 1.04 -8.85
N LEU A 176 6.44 2.28 -9.14
CA LEU A 176 5.33 2.59 -10.04
C LEU A 176 5.58 2.06 -11.47
N LYS A 177 6.79 2.28 -12.02
CA LYS A 177 7.14 1.79 -13.36
C LYS A 177 7.03 0.27 -13.46
N TYR A 178 7.61 -0.44 -12.49
CA TYR A 178 7.52 -1.89 -12.44
C TYR A 178 6.10 -2.40 -12.17
N ALA A 179 5.30 -1.68 -11.38
CA ALA A 179 3.90 -2.03 -11.18
C ALA A 179 3.08 -1.90 -12.46
N ILE A 180 3.34 -0.89 -13.30
CA ILE A 180 2.71 -0.75 -14.62
C ILE A 180 3.08 -1.95 -15.50
N GLN A 181 4.35 -2.29 -15.57
CA GLN A 181 4.82 -3.45 -16.35
C GLN A 181 4.15 -4.76 -15.88
N LEU A 182 4.10 -5.01 -14.58
CA LEU A 182 3.45 -6.22 -14.05
C LEU A 182 1.96 -6.30 -14.37
N GLU A 183 1.26 -5.16 -14.37
CA GLU A 183 -0.17 -5.10 -14.73
C GLU A 183 -0.42 -5.32 -16.24
N GLU A 184 0.57 -5.05 -17.09
CA GLU A 184 0.53 -5.34 -18.52
C GLU A 184 0.83 -6.82 -18.80
N GLU A 185 1.74 -7.44 -18.05
CA GLU A 185 2.23 -8.80 -18.27
C GLU A 185 1.41 -9.87 -17.55
N LEU A 186 0.84 -9.55 -16.38
CA LEU A 186 0.20 -10.50 -15.50
C LEU A 186 -1.28 -10.17 -15.24
N SER A 187 -2.10 -11.21 -15.16
CA SER A 187 -3.48 -11.04 -14.69
C SER A 187 -3.52 -10.64 -13.21
N LYS A 188 -4.57 -9.94 -12.79
CA LYS A 188 -4.82 -9.59 -11.37
C LYS A 188 -4.74 -10.80 -10.44
N LYS A 189 -5.26 -11.96 -10.87
CA LYS A 189 -5.19 -13.20 -10.10
C LYS A 189 -3.75 -13.67 -9.91
N LYS A 190 -2.90 -13.54 -10.95
CA LYS A 190 -1.49 -13.92 -10.86
C LYS A 190 -0.69 -12.94 -10.00
N ILE A 191 -0.99 -11.67 -10.06
CA ILE A 191 -0.41 -10.64 -9.17
C ILE A 191 -0.76 -10.96 -7.71
N LEU A 192 -2.03 -11.27 -7.41
CA LEU A 192 -2.46 -11.65 -6.06
C LEU A 192 -1.80 -12.94 -5.57
N GLU A 193 -1.69 -13.95 -6.45
CA GLU A 193 -0.99 -15.20 -6.15
C GLU A 193 0.47 -14.94 -5.78
N ASN A 194 1.18 -14.19 -6.61
CA ASN A 194 2.58 -13.85 -6.36
C ASN A 194 2.72 -13.04 -5.07
N TYR A 195 1.83 -12.09 -4.81
CA TYR A 195 1.81 -11.28 -3.59
C TYR A 195 1.65 -12.15 -2.34
N LEU A 196 0.67 -13.06 -2.33
CA LEU A 196 0.41 -13.93 -1.19
C LEU A 196 1.54 -14.94 -0.94
N ASN A 197 2.30 -15.30 -1.98
CA ASN A 197 3.45 -16.21 -1.84
C ASN A 197 4.75 -15.53 -1.44
N ILE A 198 4.91 -14.21 -1.70
CA ILE A 198 6.16 -13.50 -1.38
C ILE A 198 6.09 -12.77 -0.04
N THR A 199 4.91 -12.37 0.41
CA THR A 199 4.69 -11.51 1.58
C THR A 199 5.22 -12.15 2.84
N PHE A 200 5.87 -11.35 3.70
CA PHE A 200 6.31 -11.74 5.03
C PHE A 200 5.17 -11.55 6.04
N PHE A 201 4.87 -12.60 6.81
CA PHE A 201 3.79 -12.63 7.79
C PHE A 201 4.27 -12.64 9.26
N GLY A 202 5.55 -12.39 9.49
CA GLY A 202 6.13 -12.54 10.84
C GLY A 202 6.60 -13.97 11.11
N GLU A 203 7.21 -14.21 12.27
CA GLU A 203 7.65 -15.54 12.76
C GLU A 203 8.41 -16.37 11.70
N GLN A 204 9.23 -15.72 10.89
CA GLN A 204 9.97 -16.29 9.76
C GLN A 204 9.10 -16.88 8.64
N ALA A 205 7.78 -16.71 8.69
CA ALA A 205 6.84 -17.21 7.70
C ALA A 205 6.78 -16.27 6.48
N TYR A 206 7.27 -16.73 5.35
CA TYR A 206 7.20 -16.07 4.05
C TYR A 206 6.17 -16.79 3.18
N GLY A 207 5.18 -16.05 2.72
CA GLY A 207 4.04 -16.58 1.98
C GLY A 207 2.96 -17.16 2.88
N VAL A 208 1.75 -17.18 2.33
CA VAL A 208 0.52 -17.52 3.05
C VAL A 208 0.47 -18.98 3.53
N GLU A 209 1.09 -19.91 2.80
CA GLU A 209 1.11 -21.33 3.21
C GLU A 209 1.99 -21.53 4.45
N ALA A 210 3.20 -20.97 4.46
CA ALA A 210 4.08 -21.01 5.62
C ALA A 210 3.44 -20.32 6.84
N ALA A 211 2.79 -19.17 6.63
CA ALA A 211 2.06 -18.47 7.68
C ALA A 211 0.89 -19.30 8.24
N SER A 212 0.13 -19.96 7.38
CA SER A 212 -0.99 -20.82 7.80
C SER A 212 -0.52 -21.99 8.65
N GLN A 213 0.60 -22.60 8.28
CA GLN A 213 1.22 -23.69 9.05
C GLN A 213 1.77 -23.15 10.38
N ARG A 214 2.47 -22.03 10.36
CA ARG A 214 3.13 -21.43 11.53
C ARG A 214 2.14 -21.03 12.61
N TYR A 215 1.07 -20.31 12.25
CA TYR A 215 0.13 -19.76 13.21
C TYR A 215 -1.02 -20.70 13.57
N PHE A 216 -1.40 -21.62 12.66
CA PHE A 216 -2.63 -22.41 12.81
C PHE A 216 -2.47 -23.89 12.56
N SER A 217 -1.26 -24.37 12.21
CA SER A 217 -1.01 -25.78 11.84
C SER A 217 -1.98 -26.30 10.77
N THR A 218 -2.34 -25.44 9.80
CA THR A 218 -3.27 -25.74 8.72
C THR A 218 -2.76 -25.26 7.37
N HIS A 219 -3.32 -25.76 6.28
CA HIS A 219 -3.01 -25.31 4.93
C HIS A 219 -3.72 -23.99 4.60
N ALA A 220 -3.11 -23.16 3.75
CA ALA A 220 -3.69 -21.89 3.28
C ALA A 220 -5.08 -22.05 2.66
N LYS A 221 -5.36 -23.20 2.05
CA LYS A 221 -6.67 -23.56 1.48
C LYS A 221 -7.76 -23.68 2.54
N SER A 222 -7.41 -24.10 3.74
CA SER A 222 -8.35 -24.42 4.84
C SER A 222 -8.50 -23.28 5.84
N LEU A 223 -7.90 -22.11 5.60
CA LEU A 223 -8.05 -20.94 6.47
C LEU A 223 -9.52 -20.55 6.62
N THR A 224 -9.98 -20.47 7.86
CA THR A 224 -11.29 -19.91 8.23
C THR A 224 -11.29 -18.38 8.10
N LEU A 225 -12.47 -17.77 8.14
CA LEU A 225 -12.62 -16.32 8.06
C LEU A 225 -11.77 -15.56 9.12
N PRO A 226 -11.84 -15.89 10.44
CA PRO A 226 -11.05 -15.17 11.43
C PRO A 226 -9.54 -15.41 11.28
N GLN A 227 -9.10 -16.59 10.86
CA GLN A 227 -7.69 -16.88 10.58
C GLN A 227 -7.17 -16.08 9.39
N ALA A 228 -7.94 -16.02 8.31
CA ALA A 228 -7.63 -15.23 7.12
C ALA A 228 -7.56 -13.73 7.44
N ALA A 229 -8.50 -13.23 8.23
CA ALA A 229 -8.52 -11.83 8.66
C ALA A 229 -7.32 -11.48 9.56
N LEU A 230 -6.90 -12.39 10.43
CA LEU A 230 -5.70 -12.21 11.25
C LEU A 230 -4.45 -12.12 10.37
N LEU A 231 -4.23 -13.08 9.47
CA LEU A 231 -3.07 -13.05 8.56
C LEU A 231 -3.06 -11.79 7.70
N ALA A 232 -4.19 -11.40 7.11
CA ALA A 232 -4.28 -10.17 6.34
C ALA A 232 -3.96 -8.93 7.20
N GLY A 233 -4.32 -8.95 8.49
CA GLY A 233 -4.02 -7.89 9.43
C GLY A 233 -2.54 -7.75 9.76
N ILE A 234 -1.82 -8.87 9.91
CA ILE A 234 -0.39 -8.92 10.25
C ILE A 234 0.47 -8.22 9.19
N VAL A 235 0.12 -8.31 7.91
CA VAL A 235 0.94 -7.81 6.78
C VAL A 235 1.32 -6.35 6.92
N GLN A 236 0.46 -5.50 7.47
CA GLN A 236 0.75 -4.08 7.65
C GLN A 236 1.98 -3.82 8.52
N SER A 237 2.15 -4.60 9.59
CA SER A 237 3.27 -4.48 10.53
C SER A 237 3.45 -5.82 11.26
N PRO A 238 4.18 -6.78 10.67
CA PRO A 238 4.30 -8.12 11.22
C PRO A 238 4.81 -8.16 12.66
N SER A 239 5.76 -7.29 13.01
CA SER A 239 6.29 -7.23 14.39
C SER A 239 5.30 -6.66 15.41
N ARG A 240 4.39 -5.77 14.99
CA ARG A 240 3.40 -5.14 15.88
C ARG A 240 2.16 -6.00 16.08
N TYR A 241 1.71 -6.65 15.01
CA TYR A 241 0.47 -7.42 15.00
C TYR A 241 0.70 -8.93 15.10
N ASP A 242 1.88 -9.32 15.61
CA ASP A 242 2.22 -10.70 15.89
C ASP A 242 1.42 -11.22 17.08
N PRO A 243 0.52 -12.21 16.89
CA PRO A 243 -0.29 -12.74 17.99
C PRO A 243 0.52 -13.49 19.04
N VAL A 244 1.75 -13.91 18.74
CA VAL A 244 2.66 -14.55 19.70
C VAL A 244 3.18 -13.54 20.71
N ASN A 245 3.40 -12.29 20.27
CA ASN A 245 3.96 -11.23 21.11
C ASN A 245 2.87 -10.32 21.72
N ASP A 246 1.79 -10.03 20.98
CA ASP A 246 0.70 -9.18 21.43
C ASP A 246 -0.65 -9.64 20.84
N GLU A 247 -1.30 -10.58 21.55
CA GLU A 247 -2.62 -11.11 21.17
C GLU A 247 -3.69 -10.02 21.10
N ALA A 248 -3.64 -9.03 21.97
CA ALA A 248 -4.64 -7.97 22.05
C ALA A 248 -4.59 -7.06 20.83
N GLU A 249 -3.41 -6.56 20.44
CA GLU A 249 -3.21 -5.74 19.23
C GLU A 249 -3.49 -6.55 17.96
N ALA A 250 -3.09 -7.83 17.90
CA ALA A 250 -3.39 -8.73 16.79
C ALA A 250 -4.90 -8.93 16.64
N THR A 251 -5.62 -9.19 17.75
CA THR A 251 -7.08 -9.33 17.76
C THR A 251 -7.79 -8.05 17.30
N LYS A 252 -7.37 -6.90 17.80
CA LYS A 252 -7.90 -5.59 17.38
C LYS A 252 -7.69 -5.36 15.88
N ARG A 253 -6.51 -5.70 15.37
CA ARG A 253 -6.19 -5.56 13.94
C ARG A 253 -7.02 -6.53 13.10
N ARG A 254 -7.18 -7.80 13.52
CA ARG A 254 -8.09 -8.77 12.90
C ARG A 254 -9.51 -8.23 12.78
N ASN A 255 -10.05 -7.69 13.88
CA ASN A 255 -11.40 -7.13 13.88
C ASN A 255 -11.54 -5.93 12.94
N THR A 256 -10.47 -5.12 12.77
CA THR A 256 -10.43 -4.06 11.75
C THR A 256 -10.53 -4.63 10.33
N VAL A 257 -9.89 -5.78 10.05
CA VAL A 257 -9.99 -6.46 8.75
C VAL A 257 -11.40 -6.98 8.53
N LEU A 258 -12.01 -7.65 9.52
CA LEU A 258 -13.38 -8.16 9.42
C LEU A 258 -14.38 -7.03 9.15
N ALA A 259 -14.31 -5.94 9.91
CA ALA A 259 -15.15 -4.76 9.68
C ALA A 259 -14.94 -4.19 8.25
N ARG A 260 -13.71 -4.18 7.76
CA ARG A 260 -13.43 -3.73 6.40
C ARG A 260 -13.99 -4.67 5.34
N MET A 261 -13.95 -5.98 5.56
CA MET A 261 -14.56 -6.97 4.67
C MET A 261 -16.08 -6.79 4.59
N ALA A 262 -16.75 -6.50 5.72
CA ALA A 262 -18.18 -6.18 5.74
C ALA A 262 -18.48 -4.85 5.01
N GLU A 263 -17.71 -3.80 5.26
CA GLU A 263 -17.86 -2.49 4.59
C GLU A 263 -17.78 -2.58 3.06
N VAL A 264 -16.92 -3.46 2.53
CA VAL A 264 -16.79 -3.65 1.07
C VAL A 264 -17.73 -4.71 0.49
N GLY A 265 -18.52 -5.38 1.34
CA GLY A 265 -19.53 -6.38 0.95
C GLY A 265 -18.97 -7.77 0.66
N ASP A 266 -17.77 -8.10 1.16
CA ASP A 266 -17.15 -9.41 1.01
C ASP A 266 -17.73 -10.46 1.97
N ILE A 267 -18.24 -10.00 3.12
CA ILE A 267 -18.98 -10.75 4.13
C ILE A 267 -20.16 -9.91 4.63
N SER A 268 -21.11 -10.51 5.31
CA SER A 268 -22.18 -9.80 6.00
C SER A 268 -21.70 -9.18 7.33
N GLU A 269 -22.42 -8.18 7.85
CA GLU A 269 -22.16 -7.63 9.19
C GLU A 269 -22.27 -8.68 10.29
N ALA A 270 -23.17 -9.65 10.14
CA ALA A 270 -23.35 -10.75 11.09
C ALA A 270 -22.17 -11.73 11.12
N GLU A 271 -21.45 -11.89 9.99
CA GLU A 271 -20.25 -12.71 9.93
C GLU A 271 -19.02 -11.97 10.49
N ALA A 272 -19.01 -10.63 10.45
CA ALA A 272 -17.96 -9.80 11.00
C ALA A 272 -18.02 -9.71 12.53
#